data_aa2c0a2422ba3d7dc575d8873efdfb42
#
_entry.id   aa2c0a2422ba3d7dc575d8873efdfb42
#
_cell.length_a   1.000
_cell.length_b   1.000
_cell.length_c   1.000
_cell.angle_alpha   90.00
_cell.angle_beta   90.00
_cell.angle_gamma   90.00
#
_symmetry.space_group_name_H-M   'P 1'
#
loop_
_entity.id
_entity.type
_entity.pdbx_description
1 polymer ?
#
loop_
_entity_poly.entity_id
_entity_poly.type
_entity_poly.pdbx_seq_one_letter_code
_entity_poly.pdbx_strand_id
1 'polypeptide(L)'
;MKYKVTVIIPIYKVERFIARCAESLMRQTLPEVQFVFVDDATPDGSVTMLETVLERFPERRSDVMILRHDVNKGLPSARNTGLSVAEGDFIFHCDSDDYVEVDMLAKMYALAEKETADIVWCDWYLSFEGSERYMRQPDYGNAEDALKAMLSGGMKYNVWNKLALRRLYVENAISFPDGYGMGEDMTMMLLFMKAGKVAHLPEAMYHYIKTNSGAFSQTYSERHLVELRHNVDRITNAIQKHFGSRLDKELAFFKLDVKFPFLLADNASLRKLWYEWYPEVDKYILDNKYVSRRTRLVQWMASNRLSLLVTIYRFLL
;
A
#
# COMPACT_ATOMS: atom_id res chain seq x y z
N MET A 1 19.42 -2.43 19.68
CA MET A 1 19.58 -2.79 18.24
C MET A 1 20.36 -1.68 17.56
N LYS A 2 20.99 -1.95 16.41
CA LYS A 2 21.79 -0.92 15.68
C LYS A 2 20.89 0.12 15.00
N TYR A 3 19.71 -0.27 14.54
CA TYR A 3 18.82 0.59 13.77
C TYR A 3 17.43 0.72 14.41
N LYS A 4 16.88 1.93 14.37
CA LYS A 4 15.49 2.24 14.77
C LYS A 4 14.49 1.87 13.69
N VAL A 5 14.87 2.16 12.44
CA VAL A 5 14.01 1.93 11.26
C VAL A 5 14.81 1.20 10.18
N THR A 6 14.20 0.20 9.55
CA THR A 6 14.64 -0.30 8.24
C THR A 6 13.69 0.20 7.17
N VAL A 7 14.22 0.89 6.17
CA VAL A 7 13.51 1.26 4.95
C VAL A 7 13.77 0.20 3.90
N ILE A 8 12.71 -0.35 3.30
CA ILE A 8 12.78 -1.37 2.23
C ILE A 8 12.33 -0.72 0.93
N ILE A 9 13.22 -0.73 -0.10
CA ILE A 9 13.04 -0.04 -1.36
C ILE A 9 13.20 -1.03 -2.52
N PRO A 10 12.11 -1.59 -3.07
CA PRO A 10 12.15 -2.41 -4.29
C PRO A 10 12.55 -1.59 -5.51
N ILE A 11 13.38 -2.14 -6.39
CA ILE A 11 13.86 -1.48 -7.62
C ILE A 11 13.50 -2.34 -8.83
N TYR A 12 12.69 -1.79 -9.74
CA TYR A 12 12.43 -2.37 -11.06
C TYR A 12 11.93 -1.32 -12.05
N LYS A 13 12.73 -1.02 -13.10
CA LYS A 13 12.43 -0.05 -14.18
C LYS A 13 12.09 1.36 -13.67
N VAL A 14 12.94 1.90 -12.81
CA VAL A 14 12.75 3.22 -12.16
C VAL A 14 13.93 4.18 -12.39
N GLU A 15 14.73 3.96 -13.42
CA GLU A 15 15.93 4.77 -13.75
C GLU A 15 15.66 6.29 -13.70
N ARG A 16 14.47 6.73 -14.13
CA ARG A 16 14.09 8.14 -14.18
C ARG A 16 13.71 8.72 -12.81
N PHE A 17 13.47 7.91 -11.80
CA PHE A 17 12.89 8.30 -10.51
C PHE A 17 13.83 8.00 -9.33
N ILE A 18 14.59 6.90 -9.40
CA ILE A 18 15.38 6.37 -8.29
C ILE A 18 16.36 7.38 -7.67
N ALA A 19 16.90 8.29 -8.48
CA ALA A 19 17.84 9.30 -7.99
C ALA A 19 17.20 10.22 -6.95
N ARG A 20 15.97 10.72 -7.22
CA ARG A 20 15.24 11.57 -6.28
C ARG A 20 14.79 10.79 -5.04
N CYS A 21 14.31 9.57 -5.23
CA CYS A 21 13.95 8.68 -4.13
C CYS A 21 15.14 8.47 -3.18
N ALA A 22 16.26 7.99 -3.72
CA ALA A 22 17.47 7.73 -2.94
C ALA A 22 17.99 8.99 -2.22
N GLU A 23 18.03 10.14 -2.92
CA GLU A 23 18.47 11.40 -2.31
C GLU A 23 17.58 11.81 -1.12
N SER A 24 16.26 11.70 -1.23
CA SER A 24 15.32 12.01 -0.14
C SER A 24 15.50 11.10 1.07
N LEU A 25 15.82 9.82 0.82
CA LEU A 25 16.09 8.84 1.87
C LEU A 25 17.46 9.07 2.53
N MET A 26 18.51 9.34 1.76
CA MET A 26 19.85 9.60 2.32
C MET A 26 19.88 10.87 3.18
N ARG A 27 19.01 11.83 2.91
CA ARG A 27 18.87 13.09 3.67
C ARG A 27 18.01 12.96 4.94
N GLN A 28 17.48 11.78 5.27
CA GLN A 28 16.66 11.62 6.48
C GLN A 28 17.42 12.07 7.73
N THR A 29 16.72 12.85 8.58
CA THR A 29 17.31 13.40 9.80
C THR A 29 17.44 12.37 10.93
N LEU A 30 16.74 11.25 10.86
CA LEU A 30 16.93 10.12 11.78
C LEU A 30 18.27 9.43 11.47
N PRO A 31 19.22 9.35 12.43
CA PRO A 31 20.55 8.80 12.13
C PRO A 31 20.57 7.27 12.02
N GLU A 32 19.81 6.56 12.86
CA GLU A 32 19.85 5.10 13.01
C GLU A 32 18.86 4.42 12.07
N VAL A 33 19.09 4.57 10.73
CA VAL A 33 18.22 4.00 9.68
C VAL A 33 19.03 3.06 8.81
N GLN A 34 18.54 1.83 8.63
CA GLN A 34 19.01 0.88 7.63
C GLN A 34 18.23 1.09 6.33
N PHE A 35 18.90 1.19 5.20
CA PHE A 35 18.30 1.28 3.87
C PHE A 35 18.59 0.00 3.09
N VAL A 36 17.54 -0.74 2.74
CA VAL A 36 17.64 -2.00 2.01
C VAL A 36 17.01 -1.82 0.63
N PHE A 37 17.84 -1.59 -0.36
CA PHE A 37 17.45 -1.55 -1.76
C PHE A 37 17.44 -2.98 -2.32
N VAL A 38 16.36 -3.36 -2.99
CA VAL A 38 16.23 -4.72 -3.56
C VAL A 38 16.04 -4.59 -5.07
N ASP A 39 17.11 -4.83 -5.82
CA ASP A 39 17.09 -4.94 -7.29
C ASP A 39 16.38 -6.23 -7.70
N ASP A 40 15.18 -6.11 -8.22
CA ASP A 40 14.39 -7.24 -8.72
C ASP A 40 14.75 -7.58 -10.19
N ALA A 41 16.06 -7.70 -10.45
CA ALA A 41 16.64 -7.93 -11.77
C ALA A 41 16.19 -6.87 -12.79
N THR A 42 16.34 -5.58 -12.43
CA THR A 42 15.96 -4.49 -13.31
C THR A 42 16.80 -4.48 -14.59
N PRO A 43 16.18 -4.31 -15.79
CA PRO A 43 16.91 -4.33 -17.07
C PRO A 43 17.47 -2.95 -17.47
N ASP A 44 17.17 -1.87 -16.71
CA ASP A 44 17.55 -0.49 -16.99
C ASP A 44 18.70 0.00 -16.09
N GLY A 45 19.07 1.27 -16.20
CA GLY A 45 20.16 1.89 -15.43
C GLY A 45 19.83 2.26 -13.98
N SER A 46 18.70 1.78 -13.40
CA SER A 46 18.24 2.15 -12.05
C SER A 46 19.33 1.96 -10.97
N VAL A 47 20.05 0.83 -10.98
CA VAL A 47 21.07 0.55 -9.97
C VAL A 47 22.28 1.47 -10.15
N THR A 48 22.72 1.73 -11.39
CA THR A 48 23.82 2.66 -11.67
C THR A 48 23.49 4.09 -11.20
N MET A 49 22.24 4.53 -11.42
CA MET A 49 21.77 5.83 -10.92
C MET A 49 21.74 5.88 -9.39
N LEU A 50 21.30 4.80 -8.73
CA LEU A 50 21.34 4.67 -7.27
C LEU A 50 22.79 4.82 -6.75
N GLU A 51 23.74 4.06 -7.30
CA GLU A 51 25.14 4.10 -6.88
C GLU A 51 25.73 5.51 -7.03
N THR A 52 25.44 6.20 -8.15
CA THR A 52 25.85 7.60 -8.36
C THR A 52 25.32 8.55 -7.27
N VAL A 53 24.08 8.30 -6.78
CA VAL A 53 23.56 9.08 -5.65
C VAL A 53 24.31 8.76 -4.38
N LEU A 54 24.54 7.46 -4.08
CA LEU A 54 25.19 7.02 -2.84
C LEU A 54 26.62 7.53 -2.70
N GLU A 55 27.35 7.76 -3.79
CA GLU A 55 28.68 8.38 -3.78
C GLU A 55 28.68 9.80 -3.17
N ARG A 56 27.55 10.51 -3.22
CA ARG A 56 27.39 11.85 -2.63
C ARG A 56 27.07 11.83 -1.13
N PHE A 57 26.80 10.63 -0.56
CA PHE A 57 26.44 10.42 0.84
C PHE A 57 27.32 9.36 1.51
N PRO A 58 28.68 9.56 1.54
CA PRO A 58 29.60 8.56 2.07
C PRO A 58 29.32 8.21 3.55
N GLU A 59 28.78 9.17 4.33
CA GLU A 59 28.41 8.98 5.74
C GLU A 59 27.29 7.98 5.95
N ARG A 60 26.43 7.77 4.93
CA ARG A 60 25.32 6.79 4.96
C ARG A 60 25.68 5.43 4.38
N ARG A 61 26.86 5.32 3.74
CA ARG A 61 27.20 4.11 2.95
C ARG A 61 27.19 2.83 3.77
N SER A 62 27.58 2.89 5.05
CA SER A 62 27.57 1.75 5.96
C SER A 62 26.17 1.28 6.39
N ASP A 63 25.14 2.11 6.17
CA ASP A 63 23.76 1.84 6.53
C ASP A 63 22.94 1.37 5.31
N VAL A 64 23.55 1.34 4.12
CA VAL A 64 22.92 0.93 2.86
C VAL A 64 23.30 -0.49 2.49
N MET A 65 22.30 -1.32 2.22
CA MET A 65 22.44 -2.65 1.63
C MET A 65 21.75 -2.68 0.27
N ILE A 66 22.40 -3.20 -0.75
CA ILE A 66 21.83 -3.45 -2.08
C ILE A 66 21.79 -4.96 -2.28
N LEU A 67 20.60 -5.52 -2.38
CA LEU A 67 20.37 -6.94 -2.68
C LEU A 67 19.90 -7.07 -4.13
N ARG A 68 20.22 -8.20 -4.77
CA ARG A 68 19.84 -8.44 -6.15
C ARG A 68 19.22 -9.82 -6.33
N HIS A 69 18.12 -9.88 -7.06
CA HIS A 69 17.56 -11.13 -7.57
C HIS A 69 18.22 -11.51 -8.90
N ASP A 70 18.38 -12.79 -9.15
CA ASP A 70 18.89 -13.30 -10.43
C ASP A 70 17.87 -13.15 -11.57
N VAL A 71 16.59 -13.15 -11.22
CA VAL A 71 15.44 -12.95 -12.13
C VAL A 71 14.39 -12.09 -11.46
N ASN A 72 13.55 -11.41 -12.25
CA ASN A 72 12.42 -10.66 -11.70
C ASN A 72 11.43 -11.62 -11.01
N LYS A 73 11.23 -11.42 -9.70
CA LYS A 73 10.33 -12.21 -8.84
C LYS A 73 9.05 -11.43 -8.48
N GLY A 74 8.99 -10.14 -8.82
CA GLY A 74 7.88 -9.26 -8.53
C GLY A 74 7.95 -8.54 -7.19
N LEU A 75 7.17 -7.48 -7.06
CA LEU A 75 7.16 -6.55 -5.92
C LEU A 75 7.01 -7.23 -4.54
N PRO A 76 6.09 -8.21 -4.33
CA PRO A 76 5.97 -8.90 -3.05
C PRO A 76 7.27 -9.61 -2.63
N SER A 77 7.92 -10.31 -3.56
CA SER A 77 9.16 -11.03 -3.30
C SER A 77 10.31 -10.08 -2.97
N ALA A 78 10.39 -8.92 -3.65
CA ALA A 78 11.38 -7.91 -3.34
C ALA A 78 11.17 -7.33 -1.92
N ARG A 79 9.91 -7.04 -1.51
CA ARG A 79 9.60 -6.62 -0.14
C ARG A 79 9.97 -7.70 0.88
N ASN A 80 9.65 -8.98 0.62
CA ASN A 80 10.00 -10.09 1.51
C ASN A 80 11.52 -10.27 1.63
N THR A 81 12.26 -10.11 0.52
CA THR A 81 13.74 -10.16 0.54
C THR A 81 14.29 -9.04 1.45
N GLY A 82 13.76 -7.82 1.34
CA GLY A 82 14.12 -6.73 2.26
C GLY A 82 13.77 -7.03 3.71
N LEU A 83 12.58 -7.58 3.98
CA LEU A 83 12.15 -7.97 5.32
C LEU A 83 13.07 -9.01 5.96
N SER A 84 13.60 -9.95 5.17
CA SER A 84 14.44 -11.04 5.68
C SER A 84 15.79 -10.57 6.26
N VAL A 85 16.26 -9.38 5.87
CA VAL A 85 17.52 -8.76 6.33
C VAL A 85 17.31 -7.51 7.18
N ALA A 86 16.05 -7.18 7.48
CA ALA A 86 15.72 -5.99 8.25
C ALA A 86 16.13 -6.14 9.72
N GLU A 87 16.90 -5.16 10.23
CA GLU A 87 17.41 -5.13 11.60
C GLU A 87 16.74 -4.05 12.47
N GLY A 88 16.04 -3.09 11.86
CA GLY A 88 15.36 -2.01 12.57
C GLY A 88 14.19 -2.50 13.44
N ASP A 89 13.88 -1.75 14.48
CA ASP A 89 12.70 -1.99 15.33
C ASP A 89 11.41 -1.81 14.56
N PHE A 90 11.40 -0.83 13.64
CA PHE A 90 10.30 -0.53 12.75
C PHE A 90 10.69 -0.78 11.29
N ILE A 91 9.68 -1.13 10.47
CA ILE A 91 9.78 -1.27 9.02
C ILE A 91 9.00 -0.14 8.36
N PHE A 92 9.64 0.49 7.39
CA PHE A 92 9.02 1.41 6.45
C PHE A 92 9.25 0.92 5.02
N HIS A 93 8.21 0.92 4.18
CA HIS A 93 8.35 0.61 2.76
C HIS A 93 8.29 1.89 1.95
N CYS A 94 9.22 2.07 1.01
CA CYS A 94 9.24 3.19 0.08
C CYS A 94 9.24 2.67 -1.35
N ASP A 95 8.33 3.15 -2.19
CA ASP A 95 8.35 2.85 -3.61
C ASP A 95 9.44 3.70 -4.28
N SER A 96 10.24 3.09 -5.14
CA SER A 96 11.45 3.70 -5.70
C SER A 96 11.18 4.77 -6.78
N ASP A 97 9.93 4.95 -7.19
CA ASP A 97 9.48 6.05 -8.05
C ASP A 97 8.94 7.27 -7.28
N ASP A 98 8.84 7.18 -5.95
CA ASP A 98 8.35 8.21 -5.03
C ASP A 98 9.48 8.91 -4.27
N TYR A 99 9.16 9.87 -3.39
CA TYR A 99 10.12 10.50 -2.48
C TYR A 99 9.44 10.96 -1.18
N VAL A 100 10.25 11.31 -0.19
CA VAL A 100 9.78 11.59 1.17
C VAL A 100 10.36 12.90 1.72
N GLU A 101 9.66 13.51 2.69
CA GLU A 101 10.17 14.65 3.43
C GLU A 101 11.37 14.26 4.31
N VAL A 102 12.33 15.18 4.47
CA VAL A 102 13.63 14.90 5.12
C VAL A 102 13.53 14.51 6.59
N ASP A 103 12.48 14.89 7.27
CA ASP A 103 12.23 14.62 8.70
C ASP A 103 11.13 13.57 8.95
N MET A 104 10.63 12.92 7.88
CA MET A 104 9.53 11.97 7.96
C MET A 104 9.81 10.84 8.96
N LEU A 105 10.91 10.13 8.80
CA LEU A 105 11.23 8.99 9.66
C LEU A 105 11.45 9.42 11.11
N ALA A 106 12.07 10.57 11.34
CA ALA A 106 12.28 11.10 12.68
C ALA A 106 10.95 11.42 13.38
N LYS A 107 10.02 12.08 12.69
CA LYS A 107 8.69 12.44 13.23
C LYS A 107 7.84 11.19 13.48
N MET A 108 7.78 10.27 12.52
CA MET A 108 7.01 9.03 12.68
C MET A 108 7.54 8.16 13.81
N TYR A 109 8.88 8.02 13.91
CA TYR A 109 9.52 7.28 14.99
C TYR A 109 9.27 7.93 16.35
N ALA A 110 9.46 9.25 16.46
CA ALA A 110 9.20 9.98 17.70
C ALA A 110 7.75 9.85 18.17
N LEU A 111 6.79 9.87 17.23
CA LEU A 111 5.38 9.65 17.56
C LEU A 111 5.13 8.21 17.99
N ALA A 112 5.75 7.22 17.33
CA ALA A 112 5.65 5.80 17.70
C ALA A 112 6.13 5.57 19.15
N GLU A 113 7.29 6.13 19.51
CA GLU A 113 7.83 6.06 20.87
C GLU A 113 6.93 6.76 21.89
N LYS A 114 6.54 8.01 21.60
CA LYS A 114 5.69 8.82 22.49
C LYS A 114 4.38 8.11 22.81
N GLU A 115 3.73 7.57 21.81
CA GLU A 115 2.43 6.91 21.93
C GLU A 115 2.54 5.41 22.25
N THR A 116 3.75 4.84 22.25
CA THR A 116 3.96 3.38 22.30
C THR A 116 3.15 2.65 21.22
N ALA A 117 3.16 3.21 20.00
CA ALA A 117 2.34 2.72 18.90
C ALA A 117 3.05 1.60 18.12
N ASP A 118 2.32 0.55 17.79
CA ASP A 118 2.80 -0.54 16.95
C ASP A 118 2.85 -0.14 15.46
N ILE A 119 1.95 0.77 15.06
CA ILE A 119 1.91 1.33 13.69
C ILE A 119 1.63 2.83 13.76
N VAL A 120 2.42 3.59 13.00
CA VAL A 120 2.18 5.03 12.75
C VAL A 120 1.93 5.22 11.25
N TRP A 121 0.97 6.06 10.88
CA TRP A 121 0.80 6.49 9.49
C TRP A 121 0.82 8.00 9.37
N CYS A 122 1.16 8.51 8.18
CA CYS A 122 1.15 9.93 7.88
C CYS A 122 0.19 10.25 6.73
N ASP A 123 -0.14 11.54 6.58
CA ASP A 123 -0.74 12.08 5.37
C ASP A 123 0.29 12.05 4.23
N TRP A 124 -0.15 12.34 3.01
CA TRP A 124 0.71 12.27 1.84
C TRP A 124 0.27 13.26 0.76
N TYR A 125 1.17 13.51 -0.20
CA TYR A 125 0.87 14.29 -1.40
C TYR A 125 0.64 13.36 -2.60
N LEU A 126 -0.39 13.62 -3.38
CA LEU A 126 -0.54 13.08 -4.72
C LEU A 126 0.12 14.09 -5.67
N SER A 127 1.28 13.72 -6.19
CA SER A 127 2.15 14.62 -6.95
C SER A 127 1.99 14.39 -8.45
N PHE A 128 1.70 15.48 -9.17
CA PHE A 128 1.58 15.56 -10.61
C PHE A 128 2.72 16.43 -11.17
N GLU A 129 2.84 16.55 -12.48
CA GLU A 129 3.74 17.50 -13.09
C GLU A 129 3.28 18.93 -12.76
N GLY A 130 4.08 19.64 -11.95
CA GLY A 130 3.83 21.04 -11.57
C GLY A 130 2.77 21.29 -10.50
N SER A 131 2.17 20.28 -9.87
CA SER A 131 1.19 20.45 -8.80
C SER A 131 1.12 19.26 -7.84
N GLU A 132 0.65 19.52 -6.62
CA GLU A 132 0.45 18.49 -5.62
C GLU A 132 -0.92 18.65 -4.95
N ARG A 133 -1.53 17.52 -4.61
CA ARG A 133 -2.77 17.47 -3.83
C ARG A 133 -2.48 16.84 -2.48
N TYR A 134 -2.81 17.57 -1.41
CA TYR A 134 -2.75 17.04 -0.04
C TYR A 134 -3.83 15.95 0.15
N MET A 135 -3.40 14.78 0.61
CA MET A 135 -4.25 13.61 0.83
C MET A 135 -4.29 13.29 2.32
N ARG A 136 -5.24 13.92 3.01
CA ARG A 136 -5.44 13.69 4.44
C ARG A 136 -5.88 12.26 4.71
N GLN A 137 -5.27 11.64 5.74
CA GLN A 137 -5.68 10.37 6.28
C GLN A 137 -6.51 10.58 7.55
N PRO A 138 -7.46 9.69 7.85
CA PRO A 138 -8.22 9.77 9.09
C PRO A 138 -7.36 9.36 10.28
N ASP A 139 -7.73 9.87 11.46
CA ASP A 139 -7.19 9.46 12.75
C ASP A 139 -8.10 8.42 13.41
N TYR A 140 -7.51 7.39 14.01
CA TYR A 140 -8.21 6.35 14.74
C TYR A 140 -7.50 6.05 16.06
N GLY A 141 -8.29 5.94 17.13
CA GLY A 141 -7.76 5.70 18.47
C GLY A 141 -7.26 4.28 18.73
N ASN A 142 -7.55 3.33 17.83
CA ASN A 142 -7.12 1.93 17.96
C ASN A 142 -7.01 1.23 16.60
N ALA A 143 -6.30 0.10 16.59
CA ALA A 143 -6.01 -0.65 15.36
C ALA A 143 -7.25 -1.31 14.74
N GLU A 144 -8.22 -1.76 15.53
CA GLU A 144 -9.44 -2.41 15.01
C GLU A 144 -10.31 -1.41 14.24
N ASP A 145 -10.46 -0.17 14.74
CA ASP A 145 -11.25 0.86 14.05
C ASP A 145 -10.55 1.31 12.75
N ALA A 146 -9.21 1.42 12.75
CA ALA A 146 -8.43 1.66 11.53
C ALA A 146 -8.60 0.52 10.52
N LEU A 147 -8.56 -0.75 10.96
CA LEU A 147 -8.83 -1.91 10.11
C LEU A 147 -10.24 -1.90 9.52
N LYS A 148 -11.26 -1.63 10.33
CA LYS A 148 -12.65 -1.48 9.85
C LYS A 148 -12.77 -0.39 8.79
N ALA A 149 -12.08 0.73 8.99
CA ALA A 149 -12.05 1.82 8.02
C ALA A 149 -11.34 1.43 6.72
N MET A 150 -10.24 0.68 6.77
CA MET A 150 -9.56 0.15 5.56
C MET A 150 -10.50 -0.78 4.78
N LEU A 151 -11.17 -1.70 5.47
CA LEU A 151 -12.13 -2.62 4.87
C LEU A 151 -13.34 -1.89 4.26
N SER A 152 -13.71 -0.75 4.81
CA SER A 152 -14.90 0.01 4.38
C SER A 152 -14.60 1.12 3.37
N GLY A 153 -13.32 1.35 3.00
CA GLY A 153 -12.89 2.41 2.08
C GLY A 153 -12.70 3.79 2.76
N GLY A 154 -12.79 3.85 4.09
CA GLY A 154 -12.58 5.08 4.87
C GLY A 154 -11.12 5.44 5.11
N MET A 155 -10.21 4.47 5.03
CA MET A 155 -8.77 4.64 5.13
C MET A 155 -8.07 3.85 4.01
N LYS A 156 -6.98 4.40 3.48
CA LYS A 156 -6.17 3.68 2.49
C LYS A 156 -5.20 2.71 3.17
N TYR A 157 -5.06 1.52 2.59
CA TYR A 157 -4.13 0.49 3.07
C TYR A 157 -2.77 0.52 2.35
N ASN A 158 -2.40 1.67 1.77
CA ASN A 158 -1.08 1.86 1.17
C ASN A 158 0.04 1.43 2.13
N VAL A 159 1.04 0.74 1.62
CA VAL A 159 2.17 0.27 2.43
C VAL A 159 3.16 1.40 2.74
N TRP A 160 3.33 2.34 1.81
CA TRP A 160 4.39 3.33 1.78
C TRP A 160 4.17 4.58 2.67
N ASN A 161 3.05 4.74 3.33
CA ASN A 161 2.83 5.83 4.32
C ASN A 161 2.69 5.30 5.76
N LYS A 162 3.19 4.10 6.03
CA LYS A 162 3.05 3.44 7.32
C LYS A 162 4.39 2.94 7.85
N LEU A 163 4.67 3.29 9.09
CA LEU A 163 5.79 2.77 9.88
C LEU A 163 5.23 1.72 10.84
N ALA A 164 5.65 0.47 10.70
CA ALA A 164 5.10 -0.65 11.49
C ALA A 164 6.21 -1.38 12.25
N LEU A 165 5.95 -1.77 13.50
CA LEU A 165 6.88 -2.58 14.29
C LEU A 165 7.25 -3.87 13.55
N ARG A 166 8.56 -4.15 13.42
CA ARG A 166 9.08 -5.36 12.78
C ARG A 166 8.57 -6.64 13.46
N ARG A 167 8.37 -6.63 14.78
CA ARG A 167 7.82 -7.79 15.50
C ARG A 167 6.43 -8.21 15.00
N LEU A 168 5.60 -7.29 14.48
CA LEU A 168 4.30 -7.64 13.91
C LEU A 168 4.44 -8.60 12.73
N TYR A 169 5.45 -8.39 11.88
CA TYR A 169 5.76 -9.31 10.77
C TYR A 169 6.31 -10.65 11.27
N VAL A 170 7.29 -10.59 12.17
CA VAL A 170 8.05 -11.79 12.60
C VAL A 170 7.21 -12.71 13.49
N GLU A 171 6.59 -12.16 14.54
CA GLU A 171 5.84 -12.96 15.53
C GLU A 171 4.54 -13.55 14.97
N ASN A 172 3.97 -12.92 13.92
CA ASN A 172 2.74 -13.38 13.31
C ASN A 172 2.96 -14.06 11.95
N ALA A 173 4.20 -14.27 11.53
CA ALA A 173 4.57 -14.83 10.22
C ALA A 173 3.86 -14.13 9.05
N ILE A 174 3.76 -12.78 9.13
CA ILE A 174 3.15 -11.97 8.08
C ILE A 174 4.22 -11.64 7.04
N SER A 175 3.95 -12.01 5.79
CA SER A 175 4.77 -11.69 4.62
C SER A 175 3.90 -11.18 3.49
N PHE A 176 4.50 -10.55 2.50
CA PHE A 176 3.83 -10.21 1.26
C PHE A 176 3.55 -11.47 0.43
N PRO A 177 2.51 -11.49 -0.40
CA PRO A 177 2.07 -12.69 -1.14
C PRO A 177 2.97 -12.96 -2.35
N ASP A 178 3.99 -13.79 -2.21
CA ASP A 178 4.90 -14.15 -3.30
C ASP A 178 4.14 -14.62 -4.55
N GLY A 179 4.49 -14.06 -5.70
CA GLY A 179 3.85 -14.38 -6.98
C GLY A 179 2.48 -13.72 -7.22
N TYR A 180 1.95 -12.94 -6.26
CA TYR A 180 0.64 -12.30 -6.36
C TYR A 180 0.76 -10.79 -6.10
N GLY A 181 1.30 -10.05 -7.08
CA GLY A 181 1.62 -8.63 -6.95
C GLY A 181 0.41 -7.71 -6.84
N MET A 182 -0.65 -7.96 -7.61
CA MET A 182 -1.82 -7.08 -7.58
C MET A 182 -2.56 -7.16 -6.24
N GLY A 183 -2.50 -6.07 -5.46
CA GLY A 183 -3.14 -5.99 -4.15
C GLY A 183 -2.26 -6.48 -2.99
N GLU A 184 -0.94 -6.54 -3.15
CA GLU A 184 0.00 -6.89 -2.07
C GLU A 184 -0.11 -5.94 -0.87
N ASP A 185 -0.47 -4.67 -1.10
CA ASP A 185 -0.72 -3.64 -0.08
C ASP A 185 -1.76 -4.07 0.96
N MET A 186 -2.69 -4.97 0.60
CA MET A 186 -3.68 -5.52 1.52
C MET A 186 -3.00 -6.23 2.71
N THR A 187 -1.71 -6.58 2.61
CA THR A 187 -0.91 -7.11 3.72
C THR A 187 -0.92 -6.18 4.94
N MET A 188 -1.08 -4.86 4.73
CA MET A 188 -1.22 -3.90 5.84
C MET A 188 -2.42 -4.21 6.73
N MET A 189 -3.52 -4.72 6.18
CA MET A 189 -4.70 -5.12 6.98
C MET A 189 -4.36 -6.25 7.97
N LEU A 190 -3.44 -7.15 7.62
CA LEU A 190 -2.97 -8.21 8.53
C LEU A 190 -2.14 -7.63 9.67
N LEU A 191 -1.34 -6.59 9.41
CA LEU A 191 -0.58 -5.91 10.47
C LEU A 191 -1.52 -5.17 11.42
N PHE A 192 -2.49 -4.43 10.91
CA PHE A 192 -3.49 -3.76 11.74
C PHE A 192 -4.36 -4.75 12.53
N MET A 193 -4.67 -5.92 11.98
CA MET A 193 -5.35 -7.00 12.71
C MET A 193 -4.56 -7.47 13.94
N LYS A 194 -3.23 -7.32 13.93
CA LYS A 194 -2.31 -7.79 14.99
C LYS A 194 -1.76 -6.67 15.85
N ALA A 195 -1.90 -5.43 15.42
CA ALA A 195 -1.46 -4.26 16.19
C ALA A 195 -2.36 -4.02 17.40
N GLY A 196 -1.76 -3.58 18.50
CA GLY A 196 -2.49 -3.13 19.68
C GLY A 196 -2.78 -1.64 19.61
N LYS A 197 -1.74 -0.82 19.50
CA LYS A 197 -1.83 0.64 19.53
C LYS A 197 -1.35 1.25 18.23
N VAL A 198 -2.05 2.28 17.77
CA VAL A 198 -1.75 2.97 16.51
C VAL A 198 -1.79 4.48 16.71
N ALA A 199 -1.10 5.23 15.85
CA ALA A 199 -1.10 6.68 15.89
C ALA A 199 -1.05 7.29 14.48
N HIS A 200 -1.62 8.49 14.33
CA HIS A 200 -1.63 9.27 13.10
C HIS A 200 -0.76 10.52 13.25
N LEU A 201 0.16 10.71 12.30
CA LEU A 201 0.91 11.94 12.11
C LEU A 201 0.16 12.79 11.06
N PRO A 202 -0.55 13.89 11.47
CA PRO A 202 -1.38 14.68 10.57
C PRO A 202 -0.55 15.66 9.71
N GLU A 203 0.53 15.16 9.13
CA GLU A 203 1.43 15.87 8.23
C GLU A 203 1.66 15.04 6.97
N ALA A 204 1.63 15.68 5.79
CA ALA A 204 1.94 14.99 4.55
C ALA A 204 3.46 14.88 4.40
N MET A 205 3.96 13.65 4.52
CA MET A 205 5.38 13.36 4.58
C MET A 205 5.87 12.49 3.40
N TYR A 206 4.97 11.97 2.58
CA TYR A 206 5.25 11.11 1.44
C TYR A 206 4.68 11.72 0.16
N HIS A 207 5.45 11.68 -0.95
CA HIS A 207 5.04 12.21 -2.26
C HIS A 207 4.85 11.06 -3.24
N TYR A 208 3.58 10.68 -3.44
CA TYR A 208 3.20 9.66 -4.41
C TYR A 208 3.14 10.23 -5.83
N ILE A 209 4.01 9.74 -6.73
CA ILE A 209 4.18 10.28 -8.08
C ILE A 209 3.21 9.66 -9.07
N LYS A 210 2.32 10.48 -9.64
CA LYS A 210 1.29 10.04 -10.59
C LYS A 210 1.73 10.09 -12.06
N THR A 211 2.91 10.60 -12.36
CA THR A 211 3.41 10.76 -13.75
C THR A 211 4.09 9.50 -14.29
N ASN A 212 4.28 8.46 -13.47
CA ASN A 212 4.81 7.18 -13.93
C ASN A 212 3.75 6.41 -14.73
N SER A 213 3.77 6.53 -16.07
CA SER A 213 2.86 5.81 -16.96
C SER A 213 3.10 4.28 -16.99
N GLY A 214 4.23 3.83 -16.45
CA GLY A 214 4.58 2.41 -16.30
C GLY A 214 4.12 1.79 -14.97
N ALA A 215 3.42 2.56 -14.11
CA ALA A 215 2.96 2.08 -12.83
C ALA A 215 2.02 0.85 -12.97
N PHE A 216 2.28 -0.16 -12.15
CA PHE A 216 1.63 -1.48 -12.17
C PHE A 216 0.08 -1.44 -12.11
N SER A 217 -0.49 -0.39 -11.52
CA SER A 217 -1.92 -0.28 -11.20
C SER A 217 -2.83 0.17 -12.36
N GLN A 218 -2.31 0.38 -13.59
CA GLN A 218 -3.09 1.04 -14.67
C GLN A 218 -3.93 0.10 -15.55
N THR A 219 -3.66 -1.22 -15.58
CA THR A 219 -4.39 -2.17 -16.44
C THR A 219 -4.61 -3.52 -15.77
N TYR A 220 -5.82 -4.09 -15.93
CA TYR A 220 -6.13 -5.44 -15.46
C TYR A 220 -5.84 -6.46 -16.58
N SER A 221 -4.78 -7.25 -16.44
CA SER A 221 -4.58 -8.49 -17.19
C SER A 221 -5.31 -9.65 -16.49
N GLU A 222 -5.49 -10.79 -17.19
CA GLU A 222 -6.03 -12.01 -16.54
C GLU A 222 -5.22 -12.41 -15.32
N ARG A 223 -3.89 -12.32 -15.41
CA ARG A 223 -2.99 -12.58 -14.28
C ARG A 223 -3.28 -11.64 -13.10
N HIS A 224 -3.42 -10.33 -13.35
CA HIS A 224 -3.75 -9.35 -12.30
C HIS A 224 -5.08 -9.66 -11.60
N LEU A 225 -6.07 -10.19 -12.33
CA LEU A 225 -7.36 -10.60 -11.74
C LEU A 225 -7.21 -11.82 -10.82
N VAL A 226 -6.40 -12.81 -11.22
CA VAL A 226 -6.08 -13.98 -10.37
C VAL A 226 -5.34 -13.53 -9.11
N GLU A 227 -4.34 -12.67 -9.24
CA GLU A 227 -3.56 -12.13 -8.13
C GLU A 227 -4.44 -11.33 -7.15
N LEU A 228 -5.27 -10.43 -7.68
CA LEU A 228 -6.21 -9.64 -6.89
C LEU A 228 -7.19 -10.52 -6.13
N ARG A 229 -7.79 -11.52 -6.80
CA ARG A 229 -8.72 -12.46 -6.17
C ARG A 229 -8.04 -13.23 -5.04
N HIS A 230 -6.83 -13.75 -5.28
CA HIS A 230 -6.04 -14.44 -4.27
C HIS A 230 -5.83 -13.56 -3.03
N ASN A 231 -5.43 -12.30 -3.20
CA ASN A 231 -5.18 -11.40 -2.10
C ASN A 231 -6.46 -11.05 -1.32
N VAL A 232 -7.58 -10.82 -2.00
CA VAL A 232 -8.87 -10.59 -1.33
C VAL A 232 -9.29 -11.79 -0.50
N ASP A 233 -9.18 -13.00 -1.06
CA ASP A 233 -9.55 -14.24 -0.35
C ASP A 233 -8.60 -14.50 0.83
N ARG A 234 -7.28 -14.25 0.67
CA ARG A 234 -6.27 -14.32 1.74
C ARG A 234 -6.63 -13.43 2.93
N ILE A 235 -6.95 -12.17 2.67
CA ILE A 235 -7.32 -11.21 3.71
C ILE A 235 -8.66 -11.59 4.36
N THR A 236 -9.66 -11.94 3.55
CA THR A 236 -10.97 -12.36 4.05
C THR A 236 -10.85 -13.53 5.01
N ASN A 237 -10.12 -14.58 4.61
CA ASN A 237 -9.93 -15.79 5.41
C ASN A 237 -9.17 -15.49 6.72
N ALA A 238 -8.12 -14.64 6.67
CA ALA A 238 -7.36 -14.26 7.85
C ALA A 238 -8.22 -13.49 8.86
N ILE A 239 -9.00 -12.51 8.39
CA ILE A 239 -9.88 -11.70 9.23
C ILE A 239 -11.00 -12.56 9.83
N GLN A 240 -11.65 -13.41 9.04
CA GLN A 240 -12.68 -14.33 9.54
C GLN A 240 -12.13 -15.31 10.57
N LYS A 241 -10.92 -15.83 10.35
CA LYS A 241 -10.26 -16.71 11.33
C LYS A 241 -9.98 -15.99 12.65
N HIS A 242 -9.66 -14.70 12.61
CA HIS A 242 -9.30 -13.93 13.82
C HIS A 242 -10.52 -13.36 14.56
N PHE A 243 -11.49 -12.81 13.84
CA PHE A 243 -12.64 -12.09 14.39
C PHE A 243 -13.96 -12.88 14.33
N GLY A 244 -13.99 -14.06 13.71
CA GLY A 244 -15.23 -14.76 13.39
C GLY A 244 -16.10 -13.91 12.46
N SER A 245 -17.41 -13.85 12.74
CA SER A 245 -18.40 -13.07 11.98
C SER A 245 -18.45 -11.58 12.35
N ARG A 246 -17.62 -11.12 13.30
CA ARG A 246 -17.69 -9.76 13.86
C ARG A 246 -17.46 -8.65 12.83
N LEU A 247 -16.68 -8.92 11.78
CA LEU A 247 -16.34 -7.98 10.71
C LEU A 247 -16.92 -8.41 9.34
N ASP A 248 -17.91 -9.26 9.28
CA ASP A 248 -18.50 -9.74 8.01
C ASP A 248 -19.08 -8.60 7.16
N LYS A 249 -19.60 -7.55 7.81
CA LYS A 249 -20.13 -6.37 7.13
C LYS A 249 -19.01 -5.53 6.50
N GLU A 250 -17.93 -5.29 7.22
CA GLU A 250 -16.75 -4.59 6.74
C GLU A 250 -16.05 -5.38 5.63
N LEU A 251 -15.97 -6.70 5.74
CA LEU A 251 -15.48 -7.59 4.68
C LEU A 251 -16.37 -7.52 3.42
N ALA A 252 -17.69 -7.38 3.60
CA ALA A 252 -18.59 -7.18 2.46
C ALA A 252 -18.29 -5.81 1.77
N PHE A 253 -18.05 -4.76 2.53
CA PHE A 253 -17.66 -3.45 1.99
C PHE A 253 -16.33 -3.51 1.24
N PHE A 254 -15.34 -4.23 1.78
CA PHE A 254 -14.05 -4.46 1.13
C PHE A 254 -14.22 -5.14 -0.23
N LYS A 255 -15.00 -6.22 -0.30
CA LYS A 255 -15.30 -6.92 -1.55
C LYS A 255 -16.04 -6.03 -2.56
N LEU A 256 -16.96 -5.18 -2.09
CA LEU A 256 -17.65 -4.19 -2.93
C LEU A 256 -16.68 -3.13 -3.48
N ASP A 257 -15.73 -2.64 -2.66
CA ASP A 257 -14.72 -1.68 -3.09
C ASP A 257 -13.78 -2.27 -4.14
N VAL A 258 -13.29 -3.48 -3.91
CA VAL A 258 -12.40 -4.20 -4.85
C VAL A 258 -13.06 -4.43 -6.21
N LYS A 259 -14.32 -4.83 -6.26
CA LYS A 259 -15.01 -5.09 -7.52
C LYS A 259 -15.57 -3.83 -8.21
N PHE A 260 -15.67 -2.69 -7.51
CA PHE A 260 -16.26 -1.46 -8.05
C PHE A 260 -15.58 -0.96 -9.34
N PRO A 261 -14.23 -0.96 -9.50
CA PRO A 261 -13.58 -0.59 -10.75
C PRO A 261 -14.03 -1.40 -11.96
N PHE A 262 -14.40 -2.66 -11.78
CA PHE A 262 -14.90 -3.51 -12.87
C PHE A 262 -16.22 -2.97 -13.44
N LEU A 263 -17.08 -2.44 -12.60
CA LEU A 263 -18.36 -1.85 -13.02
C LEU A 263 -18.16 -0.64 -13.95
N LEU A 264 -17.11 0.13 -13.70
CA LEU A 264 -16.79 1.35 -14.45
C LEU A 264 -15.88 1.09 -15.68
N ALA A 265 -15.36 -0.13 -15.84
CA ALA A 265 -14.43 -0.46 -16.92
C ALA A 265 -15.07 -0.34 -18.31
N ASP A 266 -14.30 0.10 -19.32
CA ASP A 266 -14.75 0.14 -20.72
C ASP A 266 -14.90 -1.27 -21.33
N ASN A 267 -14.10 -2.22 -20.84
CA ASN A 267 -14.12 -3.60 -21.27
C ASN A 267 -15.36 -4.36 -20.75
N ALA A 268 -16.14 -4.93 -21.65
CA ALA A 268 -17.35 -5.69 -21.31
C ALA A 268 -17.07 -6.94 -20.47
N SER A 269 -15.93 -7.61 -20.70
CA SER A 269 -15.52 -8.78 -19.92
C SER A 269 -15.21 -8.40 -18.45
N LEU A 270 -14.55 -7.26 -18.23
CA LEU A 270 -14.34 -6.75 -16.86
C LEU A 270 -15.67 -6.41 -16.19
N ARG A 271 -16.62 -5.75 -16.91
CA ARG A 271 -17.94 -5.45 -16.32
C ARG A 271 -18.72 -6.69 -15.90
N LYS A 272 -18.52 -7.82 -16.59
CA LYS A 272 -19.12 -9.10 -16.22
C LYS A 272 -18.63 -9.57 -14.83
N LEU A 273 -17.35 -9.33 -14.50
CA LEU A 273 -16.76 -9.69 -13.21
C LEU A 273 -17.44 -8.99 -12.03
N TRP A 274 -18.01 -7.79 -12.21
CA TRP A 274 -18.81 -7.15 -11.16
C TRP A 274 -19.94 -8.06 -10.67
N TYR A 275 -20.61 -8.80 -11.57
CA TYR A 275 -21.73 -9.70 -11.23
C TYR A 275 -21.26 -11.07 -10.76
N GLU A 276 -20.05 -11.49 -11.14
CA GLU A 276 -19.51 -12.81 -10.84
C GLU A 276 -18.74 -12.84 -9.52
N TRP A 277 -18.09 -11.71 -9.18
CA TRP A 277 -17.30 -11.63 -7.95
C TRP A 277 -18.17 -11.26 -6.76
N TYR A 278 -18.18 -12.15 -5.75
CA TYR A 278 -18.81 -11.91 -4.46
C TYR A 278 -20.27 -11.37 -4.57
N PRO A 279 -21.19 -12.03 -5.31
CA PRO A 279 -22.57 -11.52 -5.46
C PRO A 279 -23.34 -11.48 -4.13
N GLU A 280 -22.92 -12.29 -3.15
CA GLU A 280 -23.52 -12.37 -1.80
C GLU A 280 -23.38 -11.07 -1.00
N VAL A 281 -22.43 -10.19 -1.37
CA VAL A 281 -22.21 -8.93 -0.65
C VAL A 281 -23.08 -7.78 -1.14
N ASP A 282 -23.77 -7.92 -2.26
CA ASP A 282 -24.57 -6.84 -2.88
C ASP A 282 -25.69 -6.33 -1.96
N LYS A 283 -26.19 -7.17 -1.06
CA LYS A 283 -27.18 -6.78 -0.04
C LYS A 283 -26.70 -5.69 0.92
N TYR A 284 -25.38 -5.47 1.04
CA TYR A 284 -24.79 -4.47 1.92
C TYR A 284 -24.45 -3.13 1.23
N ILE A 285 -24.72 -2.99 -0.07
CA ILE A 285 -24.33 -1.79 -0.86
C ILE A 285 -24.78 -0.49 -0.22
N LEU A 286 -26.03 -0.42 0.26
CA LEU A 286 -26.59 0.82 0.83
C LEU A 286 -26.10 1.13 2.25
N ASP A 287 -25.51 0.16 2.91
CA ASP A 287 -25.06 0.25 4.29
C ASP A 287 -23.70 0.93 4.45
N ASN A 288 -22.84 0.91 3.40
CA ASN A 288 -21.50 1.49 3.47
C ASN A 288 -21.55 3.02 3.44
N LYS A 289 -21.41 3.64 4.62
CA LYS A 289 -21.42 5.10 4.77
C LYS A 289 -20.08 5.77 4.44
N TYR A 290 -18.99 5.01 4.31
CA TYR A 290 -17.67 5.54 3.98
C TYR A 290 -17.53 5.90 2.49
N VAL A 291 -18.28 5.23 1.62
CA VAL A 291 -18.31 5.58 0.19
C VAL A 291 -19.40 6.60 -0.12
N SER A 292 -19.21 7.36 -1.20
CA SER A 292 -20.13 8.42 -1.60
C SER A 292 -21.56 7.89 -1.87
N ARG A 293 -22.57 8.76 -1.72
CA ARG A 293 -23.95 8.40 -2.10
C ARG A 293 -24.04 8.01 -3.57
N ARG A 294 -23.24 8.66 -4.44
CA ARG A 294 -23.18 8.34 -5.88
C ARG A 294 -22.65 6.92 -6.10
N THR A 295 -21.56 6.55 -5.44
CA THR A 295 -20.98 5.20 -5.53
C THR A 295 -22.02 4.14 -5.13
N ARG A 296 -22.68 4.33 -3.98
CA ARG A 296 -23.74 3.40 -3.51
C ARG A 296 -24.89 3.28 -4.50
N LEU A 297 -25.34 4.41 -5.07
CA LEU A 297 -26.43 4.41 -6.04
C LEU A 297 -26.06 3.62 -7.30
N VAL A 298 -24.85 3.84 -7.84
CA VAL A 298 -24.38 3.13 -9.05
C VAL A 298 -24.25 1.64 -8.80
N GLN A 299 -23.64 1.25 -7.68
CA GLN A 299 -23.55 -0.15 -7.28
C GLN A 299 -24.96 -0.78 -7.12
N TRP A 300 -25.89 -0.07 -6.48
CA TRP A 300 -27.26 -0.52 -6.31
C TRP A 300 -28.02 -0.65 -7.65
N MET A 301 -27.88 0.31 -8.57
CA MET A 301 -28.45 0.20 -9.93
C MET A 301 -27.89 -1.03 -10.65
N ALA A 302 -26.58 -1.28 -10.53
CA ALA A 302 -25.96 -2.45 -11.14
C ALA A 302 -26.48 -3.76 -10.54
N SER A 303 -26.55 -3.87 -9.20
CA SER A 303 -27.06 -5.09 -8.53
C SER A 303 -28.53 -5.39 -8.90
N ASN A 304 -29.32 -4.37 -9.21
CA ASN A 304 -30.71 -4.50 -9.70
C ASN A 304 -30.81 -4.61 -11.24
N ARG A 305 -29.70 -4.84 -11.95
CA ARG A 305 -29.66 -5.02 -13.42
C ARG A 305 -30.13 -3.81 -14.22
N LEU A 306 -30.11 -2.60 -13.66
CA LEU A 306 -30.47 -1.35 -14.35
C LEU A 306 -29.32 -0.86 -15.24
N SER A 307 -28.90 -1.70 -16.19
CA SER A 307 -27.68 -1.50 -17.00
C SER A 307 -27.67 -0.20 -17.80
N LEU A 308 -28.82 0.26 -18.30
CA LEU A 308 -28.93 1.52 -19.03
C LEU A 308 -28.54 2.73 -18.15
N LEU A 309 -29.01 2.76 -16.90
CA LEU A 309 -28.70 3.84 -15.95
C LEU A 309 -27.21 3.83 -15.57
N VAL A 310 -26.63 2.65 -15.38
CA VAL A 310 -25.17 2.50 -15.13
C VAL A 310 -24.36 3.01 -16.33
N THR A 311 -24.78 2.72 -17.56
CA THR A 311 -24.13 3.19 -18.79
C THR A 311 -24.20 4.71 -18.87
N ILE A 312 -25.37 5.33 -18.65
CA ILE A 312 -25.53 6.79 -18.63
C ILE A 312 -24.59 7.42 -17.59
N TYR A 313 -24.53 6.85 -16.38
CA TYR A 313 -23.64 7.34 -15.33
C TYR A 313 -22.16 7.32 -15.75
N ARG A 314 -21.71 6.26 -16.44
CA ARG A 314 -20.33 6.15 -16.93
C ARG A 314 -19.97 7.23 -17.94
N PHE A 315 -20.92 7.69 -18.76
CA PHE A 315 -20.70 8.79 -19.70
C PHE A 315 -20.68 10.18 -19.04
N LEU A 316 -21.10 10.30 -17.77
CA LEU A 316 -21.12 11.54 -17.00
C LEU A 316 -19.90 11.67 -16.06
N LEU A 317 -19.02 10.67 -16.00
CA LEU A 317 -17.73 10.67 -15.28
C LEU A 317 -16.60 11.11 -16.19
#